data_445053bc1af25407a1e0e6e84bd8a2b2
#
_entry.id   445053bc1af25407a1e0e6e84bd8a2b2
#
_cell.length_a   1.000
_cell.length_b   1.000
_cell.length_c   1.000
_cell.angle_alpha   90.00
_cell.angle_beta   90.00
_cell.angle_gamma   90.00
#
_symmetry.space_group_name_H-M   'P 1'
#
loop_
_entity.id
_entity.type
_entity.pdbx_description
1 polymer ?
#
loop_
_entity_poly.entity_id
_entity_poly.type
_entity_poly.pdbx_seq_one_letter_code
_entity_poly.pdbx_strand_id
1 'polypeptide(L)'
;MYRVLVVDDEKLERDGIRFLLSMEEGEWEIYEAANGKLALNELRKHPVDLMLTDIKMPHMDGLELSKKAREEYPDLEIIIFSGYGDFAFAQEAIRYGVTDYVLKPVDPDRFHDTIQKIQK
;
A
#
# COMPACT_ATOMS: atom_id res chain seq x y z
N MET A 1 16.61 1.93 7.84
CA MET A 1 16.03 1.40 6.57
C MET A 1 14.52 1.25 6.72
N TYR A 2 13.77 1.75 5.78
CA TYR A 2 12.32 1.68 5.79
C TYR A 2 11.86 0.56 4.87
N ARG A 3 11.05 -0.35 5.37
CA ARG A 3 10.63 -1.54 4.60
C ARG A 3 9.21 -1.37 4.11
N VAL A 4 9.04 -1.51 2.79
CA VAL A 4 7.77 -1.27 2.11
C VAL A 4 7.36 -2.51 1.32
N LEU A 5 6.09 -2.87 1.43
CA LEU A 5 5.48 -3.93 0.62
C LEU A 5 4.54 -3.29 -0.38
N VAL A 6 4.77 -3.52 -1.67
CA VAL A 6 3.93 -3.01 -2.75
C VAL A 6 3.06 -4.15 -3.27
N VAL A 7 1.75 -3.97 -3.22
CA VAL A 7 0.78 -4.99 -3.59
C VAL A 7 -0.09 -4.51 -4.75
N ASP A 8 -0.02 -5.20 -5.86
CA ASP A 8 -0.84 -4.92 -7.05
C ASP A 8 -0.76 -6.14 -7.94
N ASP A 9 -1.86 -6.49 -8.59
CA ASP A 9 -1.87 -7.65 -9.49
C ASP A 9 -1.20 -7.37 -10.84
N GLU A 10 -0.89 -6.10 -11.13
CA GLU A 10 -0.22 -5.71 -12.36
C GLU A 10 1.22 -5.29 -12.08
N LYS A 11 2.16 -5.97 -12.75
CA LYS A 11 3.59 -5.67 -12.56
C LYS A 11 3.94 -4.23 -12.93
N LEU A 12 3.35 -3.70 -14.01
CA LEU A 12 3.62 -2.32 -14.42
C LEU A 12 3.22 -1.31 -13.36
N GLU A 13 2.12 -1.58 -12.65
CA GLU A 13 1.69 -0.72 -11.56
C GLU A 13 2.68 -0.79 -10.40
N ARG A 14 3.15 -1.99 -10.05
CA ARG A 14 4.16 -2.13 -9.00
C ARG A 14 5.45 -1.41 -9.38
N ASP A 15 5.88 -1.53 -10.64
CA ASP A 15 7.08 -0.84 -11.12
C ASP A 15 6.93 0.68 -11.00
N GLY A 16 5.74 1.20 -11.30
CA GLY A 16 5.45 2.62 -11.17
C GLY A 16 5.57 3.11 -9.73
N ILE A 17 5.07 2.34 -8.78
CA ILE A 17 5.17 2.68 -7.35
C ILE A 17 6.63 2.62 -6.90
N ARG A 18 7.38 1.60 -7.33
CA ARG A 18 8.81 1.52 -7.02
C ARG A 18 9.56 2.74 -7.54
N PHE A 19 9.22 3.19 -8.74
CA PHE A 19 9.82 4.39 -9.32
C PHE A 19 9.54 5.62 -8.46
N LEU A 20 8.30 5.79 -8.02
CA LEU A 20 7.93 6.92 -7.15
C LEU A 20 8.70 6.86 -5.82
N LEU A 21 8.83 5.67 -5.23
CA LEU A 21 9.60 5.51 -4.00
C LEU A 21 11.08 5.82 -4.21
N SER A 22 11.62 5.53 -5.39
CA SER A 22 13.03 5.81 -5.69
C SER A 22 13.36 7.29 -5.67
N MET A 23 12.35 8.15 -5.80
CA MET A 23 12.54 9.60 -5.76
C MET A 23 12.46 10.17 -4.35
N GLU A 24 12.09 9.35 -3.36
CA GLU A 24 12.02 9.78 -1.96
C GLU A 24 13.37 9.61 -1.28
N GLU A 25 13.68 10.51 -0.36
CA GLU A 25 14.93 10.43 0.39
C GLU A 25 14.92 9.26 1.36
N GLY A 26 16.09 8.69 1.59
CA GLY A 26 16.26 7.61 2.56
C GLY A 26 16.57 6.27 1.90
N GLU A 27 16.71 5.27 2.74
CA GLU A 27 16.98 3.91 2.28
C GLU A 27 15.70 3.09 2.36
N TRP A 28 15.32 2.51 1.24
CA TRP A 28 14.09 1.74 1.09
C TRP A 28 14.43 0.30 0.75
N GLU A 29 13.82 -0.62 1.49
CA GLU A 29 13.82 -2.03 1.11
C GLU A 29 12.41 -2.36 0.65
N ILE A 30 12.27 -2.75 -0.61
CA ILE A 30 10.97 -2.90 -1.24
C ILE A 30 10.69 -4.35 -1.56
N TYR A 31 9.58 -4.86 -1.05
CA TYR A 31 9.03 -6.17 -1.36
C TYR A 31 7.81 -5.99 -2.23
N GLU A 32 7.47 -6.99 -3.02
CA GLU A 32 6.31 -6.95 -3.91
C GLU A 32 5.45 -8.19 -3.73
N ALA A 33 4.15 -8.02 -3.93
CA ALA A 33 3.22 -9.14 -3.94
C ALA A 33 2.16 -8.88 -5.02
N ALA A 34 1.80 -9.93 -5.75
CA ALA A 34 0.86 -9.81 -6.86
C ALA A 34 -0.60 -9.99 -6.43
N ASN A 35 -0.84 -10.35 -5.18
CA ASN A 35 -2.20 -10.54 -4.66
C ASN A 35 -2.19 -10.50 -3.13
N GLY A 36 -3.40 -10.52 -2.55
CA GLY A 36 -3.53 -10.41 -1.09
C GLY A 36 -2.93 -11.57 -0.31
N LYS A 37 -3.06 -12.79 -0.83
CA LYS A 37 -2.50 -13.97 -0.18
C LYS A 37 -0.98 -13.89 -0.11
N LEU A 38 -0.35 -13.53 -1.23
CA LEU A 38 1.11 -13.36 -1.28
C LEU A 38 1.55 -12.20 -0.40
N ALA A 39 0.75 -11.13 -0.33
CA ALA A 39 1.05 -10.00 0.56
C ALA A 39 1.09 -10.43 2.01
N LEU A 40 0.11 -11.21 2.45
CA LEU A 40 0.09 -11.72 3.84
C LEU A 40 1.29 -12.62 4.12
N ASN A 41 1.70 -13.41 3.12
CA ASN A 41 2.91 -14.23 3.26
C ASN A 41 4.16 -13.38 3.43
N GLU A 42 4.29 -12.30 2.65
CA GLU A 42 5.42 -11.38 2.77
C GLU A 42 5.46 -10.69 4.14
N LEU A 43 4.30 -10.31 4.66
CA LEU A 43 4.22 -9.70 5.99
C LEU A 43 4.68 -10.67 7.10
N ARG A 44 4.49 -11.97 6.91
CA ARG A 44 4.96 -12.97 7.86
C ARG A 44 6.47 -13.20 7.78
N LYS A 45 7.04 -13.05 6.58
CA LYS A 45 8.48 -13.31 6.36
C LYS A 45 9.37 -12.16 6.75
N HIS A 46 8.87 -10.93 6.63
CA HIS A 46 9.69 -9.72 6.78
C HIS A 46 9.02 -8.71 7.69
N PRO A 47 9.79 -7.98 8.50
CA PRO A 47 9.23 -6.81 9.18
C PRO A 47 8.97 -5.73 8.13
N VAL A 48 7.70 -5.31 8.00
CA VAL A 48 7.29 -4.30 7.03
C VAL A 48 6.75 -3.09 7.79
N ASP A 49 7.19 -1.90 7.40
CA ASP A 49 6.75 -0.65 8.02
C ASP A 49 5.54 -0.05 7.32
N LEU A 50 5.46 -0.23 6.01
CA LEU A 50 4.42 0.36 5.18
C LEU A 50 3.97 -0.62 4.09
N MET A 51 2.65 -0.78 3.96
CA MET A 51 2.08 -1.54 2.85
C MET A 51 1.33 -0.58 1.93
N LEU A 52 1.68 -0.62 0.64
CA LEU A 52 1.00 0.14 -0.41
C LEU A 52 0.23 -0.86 -1.25
N THR A 53 -1.09 -0.79 -1.26
CA THR A 53 -1.90 -1.77 -1.96
C THR A 53 -2.95 -1.14 -2.86
N ASP A 54 -3.14 -1.71 -4.05
CA ASP A 54 -4.29 -1.39 -4.88
C ASP A 54 -5.55 -1.91 -4.20
N ILE A 55 -6.69 -1.26 -4.44
CA ILE A 55 -7.95 -1.70 -3.84
C ILE A 55 -8.59 -2.82 -4.65
N LYS A 56 -8.56 -2.73 -5.97
CA LYS A 56 -9.18 -3.75 -6.83
C LYS A 56 -8.19 -4.80 -7.29
N MET A 57 -8.31 -6.00 -6.72
CA MET A 57 -7.49 -7.15 -7.09
C MET A 57 -8.38 -8.38 -7.10
N PRO A 58 -8.07 -9.39 -7.95
CA PRO A 58 -8.84 -10.65 -7.94
C PRO A 58 -8.76 -11.36 -6.59
N HIS A 59 -9.83 -12.03 -6.22
CA HIS A 59 -9.96 -12.89 -5.03
C HIS A 59 -9.98 -12.15 -3.70
N MET A 60 -8.94 -11.42 -3.36
CA MET A 60 -8.87 -10.63 -2.14
C MET A 60 -8.54 -9.19 -2.54
N ASP A 61 -9.47 -8.27 -2.36
CA ASP A 61 -9.23 -6.87 -2.68
C ASP A 61 -8.40 -6.18 -1.59
N GLY A 62 -8.00 -4.93 -1.86
CA GLY A 62 -7.16 -4.19 -0.92
C GLY A 62 -7.85 -3.87 0.39
N LEU A 63 -9.17 -3.77 0.40
CA LEU A 63 -9.93 -3.54 1.63
C LEU A 63 -9.87 -4.75 2.55
N GLU A 64 -10.13 -5.93 2.01
CA GLU A 64 -10.05 -7.17 2.78
C GLU A 64 -8.63 -7.42 3.26
N LEU A 65 -7.63 -7.20 2.38
CA LEU A 65 -6.23 -7.35 2.75
C LEU A 65 -5.87 -6.41 3.90
N SER A 66 -6.28 -5.15 3.81
CA SER A 66 -5.99 -4.16 4.85
C SER A 66 -6.60 -4.54 6.19
N LYS A 67 -7.83 -5.06 6.16
CA LYS A 67 -8.51 -5.50 7.37
C LYS A 67 -7.75 -6.65 8.03
N LYS A 68 -7.35 -7.65 7.26
CA LYS A 68 -6.59 -8.80 7.78
C LYS A 68 -5.22 -8.40 8.28
N ALA A 69 -4.52 -7.55 7.54
CA ALA A 69 -3.20 -7.07 7.94
C ALA A 69 -3.28 -6.26 9.24
N ARG A 70 -4.29 -5.43 9.37
CA ARG A 70 -4.45 -4.61 10.57
C ARG A 70 -4.68 -5.46 11.82
N GLU A 71 -5.43 -6.55 11.69
CA GLU A 71 -5.68 -7.44 12.82
C GLU A 71 -4.38 -8.06 13.37
N GLU A 72 -3.45 -8.44 12.49
CA GLU A 72 -2.19 -9.08 12.89
C GLU A 72 -1.06 -8.09 13.16
N TYR A 73 -1.08 -6.93 12.50
CA TYR A 73 0.02 -5.95 12.54
C TYR A 73 -0.53 -4.56 12.87
N PRO A 74 -0.86 -4.29 14.13
CA PRO A 74 -1.53 -3.02 14.47
C PRO A 74 -0.69 -1.78 14.22
N ASP A 75 0.64 -1.91 14.14
CA ASP A 75 1.53 -0.77 13.89
C ASP A 75 1.86 -0.54 12.43
N LEU A 76 1.40 -1.44 11.55
CA LEU A 76 1.67 -1.33 10.12
C LEU A 76 0.95 -0.10 9.53
N GLU A 77 1.71 0.73 8.81
CA GLU A 77 1.10 1.79 8.04
C GLU A 77 0.55 1.23 6.74
N ILE A 78 -0.65 1.63 6.35
CA ILE A 78 -1.31 1.12 5.15
C ILE A 78 -1.81 2.29 4.31
N ILE A 79 -1.41 2.31 3.03
CA ILE A 79 -1.93 3.27 2.06
C ILE A 79 -2.61 2.47 0.95
N ILE A 80 -3.82 2.89 0.58
CA ILE A 80 -4.58 2.25 -0.49
C ILE A 80 -4.60 3.16 -1.72
N PHE A 81 -4.35 2.56 -2.89
CA PHE A 81 -4.50 3.24 -4.18
C PHE A 81 -5.86 2.86 -4.75
N SER A 82 -6.66 3.85 -5.12
CA SER A 82 -7.99 3.61 -5.65
C SER A 82 -8.23 4.36 -6.94
N GLY A 83 -8.93 3.73 -7.88
CA GLY A 83 -9.36 4.37 -9.10
C GLY A 83 -10.58 5.25 -8.88
N TYR A 84 -10.99 5.94 -9.92
CA TYR A 84 -12.04 6.95 -9.86
C TYR A 84 -13.38 6.43 -9.34
N GLY A 85 -13.72 5.18 -9.58
CA GLY A 85 -14.99 4.60 -9.15
C GLY A 85 -14.96 3.94 -7.77
N ASP A 86 -13.84 4.02 -7.04
CA ASP A 86 -13.63 3.25 -5.82
C ASP A 86 -13.73 4.07 -4.54
N PHE A 87 -14.30 5.25 -4.61
CA PHE A 87 -14.33 6.18 -3.48
C PHE A 87 -14.99 5.59 -2.23
N ALA A 88 -16.11 4.87 -2.42
CA ALA A 88 -16.80 4.25 -1.29
C ALA A 88 -15.94 3.21 -0.57
N PHE A 89 -15.15 2.43 -1.33
CA PHE A 89 -14.24 1.46 -0.75
C PHE A 89 -13.11 2.14 0.03
N ALA A 90 -12.60 3.24 -0.51
CA ALA A 90 -11.54 4.00 0.16
C ALA A 90 -12.05 4.57 1.49
N GLN A 91 -13.27 5.09 1.51
CA GLN A 91 -13.87 5.59 2.75
C GLN A 91 -14.04 4.48 3.79
N GLU A 92 -14.46 3.30 3.35
CA GLU A 92 -14.61 2.16 4.26
C GLU A 92 -13.26 1.72 4.82
N ALA A 93 -12.21 1.76 4.01
CA ALA A 93 -10.86 1.41 4.45
C ALA A 93 -10.38 2.27 5.62
N ILE A 94 -10.74 3.54 5.63
CA ILE A 94 -10.36 4.43 6.73
C ILE A 94 -10.93 3.94 8.06
N ARG A 95 -12.11 3.35 8.04
CA ARG A 95 -12.72 2.77 9.25
C ARG A 95 -11.91 1.58 9.79
N TYR A 96 -11.16 0.89 8.93
CA TYR A 96 -10.31 -0.22 9.34
C TYR A 96 -8.89 0.21 9.68
N GLY A 97 -8.66 1.51 9.81
CA GLY A 97 -7.38 2.02 10.28
C GLY A 97 -6.29 2.11 9.23
N VAL A 98 -6.65 2.23 7.95
CA VAL A 98 -5.63 2.55 6.94
C VAL A 98 -5.16 3.99 7.17
N THR A 99 -3.89 4.23 6.86
CA THR A 99 -3.27 5.53 7.12
C THR A 99 -3.79 6.61 6.16
N ASP A 100 -3.91 6.25 4.89
CA ASP A 100 -4.37 7.20 3.86
C ASP A 100 -4.77 6.42 2.60
N TYR A 101 -5.37 7.12 1.65
CA TYR A 101 -5.60 6.58 0.32
C TYR A 101 -5.16 7.59 -0.73
N VAL A 102 -4.76 7.09 -1.90
CA VAL A 102 -4.27 7.91 -3.00
C VAL A 102 -5.04 7.55 -4.26
N LEU A 103 -5.57 8.56 -4.94
CA LEU A 103 -6.32 8.34 -6.17
C LEU A 103 -5.40 8.05 -7.35
N LYS A 104 -5.83 7.16 -8.23
CA LYS A 104 -5.17 6.92 -9.51
C LYS A 104 -5.79 7.81 -10.59
N PRO A 105 -5.02 8.30 -11.56
CA PRO A 105 -3.57 8.13 -11.70
C PRO A 105 -2.83 8.88 -10.59
N VAL A 106 -1.72 8.29 -10.12
CA VAL A 106 -1.01 8.83 -8.97
C VAL A 106 -0.29 10.12 -9.33
N ASP A 107 -0.61 11.20 -8.60
CA ASP A 107 0.10 12.46 -8.72
C ASP A 107 1.38 12.36 -7.87
N PRO A 108 2.58 12.53 -8.47
CA PRO A 108 3.83 12.41 -7.71
C PRO A 108 3.92 13.35 -6.52
N ASP A 109 3.37 14.55 -6.61
CA ASP A 109 3.39 15.50 -5.49
C ASP A 109 2.51 15.02 -4.34
N ARG A 110 1.33 14.49 -4.64
CA ARG A 110 0.44 13.93 -3.63
C ARG A 110 1.07 12.70 -2.97
N PHE A 111 1.73 11.85 -3.76
CA PHE A 111 2.42 10.69 -3.24
C PHE A 111 3.53 11.11 -2.29
N HIS A 112 4.35 12.09 -2.72
CA HIS A 112 5.42 12.63 -1.89
C HIS A 112 4.89 13.13 -0.54
N ASP A 113 3.82 13.92 -0.56
CA ASP A 113 3.24 14.46 0.67
C ASP A 113 2.76 13.35 1.61
N THR A 114 2.15 12.31 1.04
CA THR A 114 1.66 11.18 1.82
C THR A 114 2.81 10.42 2.47
N ILE A 115 3.89 10.17 1.73
CA ILE A 115 5.07 9.48 2.27
C ILE A 115 5.73 10.32 3.37
N GLN A 116 5.83 11.64 3.19
CA GLN A 116 6.43 12.52 4.17
C GLN A 116 5.67 12.47 5.51
N LYS A 117 4.36 12.39 5.48
CA LYS A 117 3.55 12.27 6.69
C LYS A 117 3.86 11.00 7.47
N ILE A 118 4.14 9.92 6.78
CA ILE A 118 4.35 8.61 7.39
C ILE A 118 5.74 8.49 7.98
N GLN A 119 6.74 9.08 7.34
CA GLN A 119 8.14 8.96 7.75
C GLN A 119 8.52 9.77 8.98
N LYS A 120 7.64 10.59 9.48
CA LYS A 120 7.95 11.41 10.65
C LYS A 120 8.09 10.61 11.93
#